data_8b0b822f7c345c1be29df0c19b33a299
#
_entry.id   8b0b822f7c345c1be29df0c19b33a299
#
_cell.length_a   1.000
_cell.length_b   1.000
_cell.length_c   1.000
_cell.angle_alpha   90.00
_cell.angle_beta   90.00
_cell.angle_gamma   90.00
#
_symmetry.space_group_name_H-M   'P 1'
#
loop_
_entity.id
_entity.type
_entity.pdbx_description
1 polymer ?
#
loop_
_entity_poly.entity_id
_entity_poly.type
_entity_poly.pdbx_seq_one_letter_code
_entity_poly.pdbx_strand_id
1 'polypeptide(L)'
;MNILFAFKVEPDSGMLAEKDWLAATEDTRGPDTALLRCSPGADEQAAAALLLAQRREGCDMTLTALSISDERAIHWLRYFAALGFDKPVLLETTADLRFAPEFIARQITDW
;
A
#
# COMPACT_ATOMS: atom_id res chain seq x y z
N MET A 1 10.36 11.80 -17.52
CA MET A 1 10.62 11.72 -16.08
C MET A 1 10.06 10.41 -15.55
N ASN A 2 10.81 9.70 -14.76
CA ASN A 2 10.35 8.48 -14.12
C ASN A 2 9.94 8.78 -12.67
N ILE A 3 8.71 8.46 -12.32
CA ILE A 3 8.17 8.69 -10.98
C ILE A 3 7.80 7.36 -10.36
N LEU A 4 8.29 7.13 -9.16
CA LEU A 4 7.92 6.00 -8.33
C LEU A 4 6.87 6.45 -7.31
N PHE A 5 5.70 5.87 -7.38
CA PHE A 5 4.65 6.00 -6.39
C PHE A 5 4.68 4.77 -5.50
N ALA A 6 5.30 4.90 -4.35
CA ALA A 6 5.32 3.85 -3.35
C ALA A 6 4.12 4.04 -2.40
N PHE A 7 3.30 3.01 -2.26
CA PHE A 7 2.12 3.05 -1.41
C PHE A 7 2.02 1.82 -0.54
N LYS A 8 1.35 1.99 0.58
CA LYS A 8 1.05 0.93 1.52
C LYS A 8 -0.46 0.69 1.55
N VAL A 9 -0.85 -0.57 1.60
CA VAL A 9 -2.22 -0.94 1.93
C VAL A 9 -2.30 -1.32 3.40
N GLU A 10 -3.33 -0.85 4.07
CA GLU A 10 -3.55 -1.11 5.48
C GLU A 10 -4.87 -1.84 5.69
N PRO A 11 -4.92 -2.79 6.65
CA PRO A 11 -6.15 -3.49 6.95
C PRO A 11 -7.21 -2.53 7.52
N ASP A 12 -8.46 -2.76 7.15
CA ASP A 12 -9.59 -2.01 7.68
C ASP A 12 -9.92 -2.50 9.10
N SER A 13 -9.33 -1.84 10.08
CA SER A 13 -9.51 -2.16 11.51
C SER A 13 -10.93 -1.94 11.99
N GLY A 14 -11.75 -1.16 11.28
CA GLY A 14 -13.18 -0.97 11.60
C GLY A 14 -14.01 -2.23 11.42
N MET A 15 -13.48 -3.22 10.70
CA MET A 15 -14.15 -4.52 10.50
C MET A 15 -13.84 -5.55 11.60
N LEU A 16 -12.96 -5.22 12.55
CA LEU A 16 -12.65 -6.12 13.66
C LEU A 16 -13.81 -6.23 14.64
N ALA A 17 -14.11 -7.46 15.06
CA ALA A 17 -15.09 -7.71 16.12
C ALA A 17 -14.51 -7.29 17.47
N GLU A 18 -15.39 -6.95 18.43
CA GLU A 18 -14.98 -6.57 19.78
C GLU A 18 -14.09 -7.62 20.45
N LYS A 19 -14.40 -8.90 20.26
CA LYS A 19 -13.60 -10.01 20.80
C LYS A 19 -12.14 -9.99 20.31
N ASP A 20 -11.91 -9.57 19.06
CA ASP A 20 -10.57 -9.50 18.48
C ASP A 20 -9.78 -8.34 19.08
N TRP A 21 -10.44 -7.21 19.33
CA TRP A 21 -9.84 -6.09 20.06
C TRP A 21 -9.49 -6.45 21.50
N LEU A 22 -10.37 -7.17 22.18
CA LEU A 22 -10.12 -7.61 23.58
C LEU A 22 -8.97 -8.62 23.64
N ALA A 23 -8.91 -9.56 22.71
CA ALA A 23 -7.80 -10.52 22.61
C ALA A 23 -6.46 -9.81 22.34
N ALA A 24 -6.46 -8.73 21.61
CA ALA A 24 -5.27 -7.96 21.29
C ALA A 24 -4.64 -7.25 22.48
N THR A 25 -5.37 -7.06 23.58
CA THR A 25 -4.81 -6.44 24.80
C THR A 25 -3.72 -7.29 25.45
N GLU A 26 -3.69 -8.59 25.16
CA GLU A 26 -2.69 -9.53 25.62
C GLU A 26 -1.49 -9.70 24.68
N ASP A 27 -1.58 -9.11 23.48
CA ASP A 27 -0.54 -9.20 22.44
C ASP A 27 0.06 -7.81 22.18
N THR A 28 1.38 -7.70 22.26
CA THR A 28 2.11 -6.46 21.98
C THR A 28 2.08 -6.05 20.50
N ARG A 29 1.71 -6.95 19.60
CA ARG A 29 1.62 -6.71 18.17
C ARG A 29 0.26 -6.20 17.68
N GLY A 30 -0.70 -6.11 18.57
CA GLY A 30 -2.07 -5.73 18.24
C GLY A 30 -2.92 -6.88 17.69
N PRO A 31 -4.12 -6.58 17.18
CA PRO A 31 -5.05 -7.59 16.71
C PRO A 31 -4.56 -8.32 15.44
N ASP A 32 -5.03 -9.54 15.24
CA ASP A 32 -4.82 -10.29 14.02
C ASP A 32 -5.66 -9.67 12.89
N THR A 33 -4.99 -9.19 11.85
CA THR A 33 -5.60 -8.52 10.70
C THR A 33 -5.52 -9.33 9.41
N ALA A 34 -5.08 -10.59 9.48
CA ALA A 34 -4.80 -11.41 8.30
C ALA A 34 -6.00 -11.62 7.37
N LEU A 35 -7.21 -11.63 7.92
CA LEU A 35 -8.45 -11.85 7.16
C LEU A 35 -9.17 -10.54 6.77
N LEU A 36 -8.63 -9.39 7.15
CA LEU A 36 -9.24 -8.11 6.83
C LEU A 36 -8.90 -7.67 5.41
N ARG A 37 -9.81 -6.94 4.80
CA ARG A 37 -9.51 -6.22 3.55
C ARG A 37 -8.53 -5.10 3.83
N CYS A 38 -7.63 -4.89 2.88
CA CYS A 38 -6.68 -3.79 2.92
C CYS A 38 -7.02 -2.74 1.87
N SER A 39 -6.73 -1.49 2.18
CA SER A 39 -6.85 -0.37 1.24
C SER A 39 -5.74 0.64 1.46
N PRO A 40 -5.33 1.39 0.42
CA PRO A 40 -4.44 2.54 0.62
C PRO A 40 -5.17 3.63 1.39
N GLY A 41 -4.42 4.42 2.14
CA GLY A 41 -4.96 5.56 2.87
C GLY A 41 -5.42 6.70 1.95
N ALA A 42 -6.06 7.71 2.55
CA ALA A 42 -6.52 8.88 1.82
C ALA A 42 -5.37 9.67 1.18
N ASP A 43 -4.23 9.75 1.86
CA ASP A 43 -3.06 10.48 1.37
C ASP A 43 -2.44 9.80 0.14
N GLU A 44 -2.36 8.49 0.13
CA GLU A 44 -1.88 7.73 -1.01
C GLU A 44 -2.81 7.87 -2.21
N GLN A 45 -4.11 7.83 -1.98
CA GLN A 45 -5.09 8.04 -3.05
C GLN A 45 -5.03 9.46 -3.61
N ALA A 46 -4.86 10.46 -2.76
CA ALA A 46 -4.69 11.86 -3.18
C ALA A 46 -3.40 12.06 -3.98
N ALA A 47 -2.30 11.46 -3.57
CA ALA A 47 -1.03 11.50 -4.30
C ALA A 47 -1.16 10.87 -5.69
N ALA A 48 -1.81 9.71 -5.80
CA ALA A 48 -2.06 9.06 -7.08
C ALA A 48 -2.91 9.94 -8.01
N ALA A 49 -3.97 10.55 -7.47
CA ALA A 49 -4.84 11.46 -8.23
C ALA A 49 -4.07 12.69 -8.74
N LEU A 50 -3.19 13.25 -7.92
CA LEU A 50 -2.34 14.38 -8.29
C LEU A 50 -1.40 14.02 -9.45
N LEU A 51 -0.71 12.88 -9.38
CA LEU A 51 0.19 12.41 -10.44
C LEU A 51 -0.55 12.19 -11.75
N LEU A 52 -1.71 11.58 -11.71
CA LEU A 52 -2.54 11.36 -12.91
C LEU A 52 -3.06 12.67 -13.50
N ALA A 53 -3.42 13.64 -12.67
CA ALA A 53 -3.84 14.96 -13.12
C ALA A 53 -2.69 15.70 -13.81
N GLN A 54 -1.50 15.69 -13.23
CA GLN A 54 -0.30 16.30 -13.82
C GLN A 54 0.03 15.70 -15.21
N ARG A 55 -0.07 14.38 -15.34
CA ARG A 55 0.16 13.71 -16.61
C ARG A 55 -0.89 14.07 -17.65
N ARG A 56 -2.15 14.21 -17.27
CA ARG A 56 -3.22 14.66 -18.16
C ARG A 56 -3.02 16.09 -18.66
N GLU A 57 -2.39 16.93 -17.87
CA GLU A 57 -2.05 18.32 -18.23
C GLU A 57 -0.81 18.41 -19.14
N GLY A 58 -0.24 17.30 -19.56
CA GLY A 58 0.83 17.24 -20.53
C GLY A 58 2.23 17.05 -19.97
N CYS A 59 2.37 16.77 -18.66
CA CYS A 59 3.66 16.40 -18.09
C CYS A 59 4.09 15.03 -18.62
N ASP A 60 5.24 14.97 -19.26
CA ASP A 60 5.83 13.71 -19.74
C ASP A 60 6.42 12.94 -18.56
N MET A 61 5.75 11.86 -18.15
CA MET A 61 6.18 11.04 -17.03
C MET A 61 5.78 9.57 -17.21
N THR A 62 6.66 8.69 -16.78
CA THR A 62 6.37 7.26 -16.61
C THR A 62 6.07 7.01 -15.14
N LEU A 63 4.90 6.47 -14.85
CA LEU A 63 4.43 6.26 -13.49
C LEU A 63 4.54 4.78 -13.10
N THR A 64 5.32 4.50 -12.08
CA THR A 64 5.42 3.17 -11.48
C THR A 64 4.71 3.16 -10.13
N ALA A 65 3.75 2.25 -9.96
CA ALA A 65 3.11 2.01 -8.67
C ALA A 65 3.76 0.80 -7.99
N LEU A 66 4.34 1.01 -6.82
CA LEU A 66 5.03 -0.02 -6.06
C LEU A 66 4.41 -0.18 -4.68
N SER A 67 4.15 -1.42 -4.31
CA SER A 67 3.75 -1.74 -2.94
C SER A 67 4.61 -2.87 -2.37
N ILE A 68 4.93 -2.76 -1.09
CA ILE A 68 5.58 -3.81 -0.31
C ILE A 68 4.53 -4.36 0.62
N SER A 69 4.02 -5.56 0.34
CA SER A 69 2.90 -6.13 1.07
C SER A 69 2.73 -7.61 0.74
N ASP A 70 1.69 -8.20 1.29
CA ASP A 70 1.19 -9.50 0.86
C ASP A 70 0.29 -9.37 -0.40
N GLU A 71 -0.34 -10.48 -0.78
CA GLU A 71 -1.20 -10.55 -1.97
C GLU A 71 -2.38 -9.58 -1.98
N ARG A 72 -2.79 -9.03 -0.83
CA ARG A 72 -3.90 -8.08 -0.74
C ARG A 72 -3.64 -6.76 -1.46
N ALA A 73 -2.38 -6.43 -1.73
CA ALA A 73 -2.01 -5.27 -2.52
C ALA A 73 -2.25 -5.45 -4.03
N ILE A 74 -2.39 -6.67 -4.53
CA ILE A 74 -2.55 -6.96 -5.97
C ILE A 74 -3.77 -6.26 -6.54
N HIS A 75 -4.88 -6.29 -5.84
CA HIS A 75 -6.11 -5.62 -6.26
C HIS A 75 -5.89 -4.11 -6.49
N TRP A 76 -5.16 -3.47 -5.60
CA TRP A 76 -4.88 -2.04 -5.68
C TRP A 76 -3.85 -1.70 -6.75
N LEU A 77 -2.86 -2.55 -6.96
CA LEU A 77 -1.93 -2.41 -8.09
C LEU A 77 -2.67 -2.47 -9.43
N ARG A 78 -3.61 -3.39 -9.58
CA ARG A 78 -4.47 -3.47 -10.76
C ARG A 78 -5.36 -2.23 -10.91
N TYR A 79 -5.89 -1.73 -9.81
CA TYR A 79 -6.69 -0.51 -9.79
C TYR A 79 -5.88 0.70 -10.28
N PHE A 80 -4.68 0.91 -9.76
CA PHE A 80 -3.81 2.00 -10.21
C PHE A 80 -3.37 1.84 -11.66
N ALA A 81 -3.09 0.63 -12.11
CA ALA A 81 -2.79 0.36 -13.51
C ALA A 81 -3.97 0.73 -14.43
N ALA A 82 -5.20 0.39 -14.03
CA ALA A 82 -6.42 0.76 -14.76
C ALA A 82 -6.65 2.27 -14.80
N LEU A 83 -6.22 3.02 -13.77
CA LEU A 83 -6.29 4.47 -13.74
C LEU A 83 -5.26 5.15 -14.63
N GLY A 84 -4.18 4.46 -15.01
CA GLY A 84 -3.17 4.99 -15.91
C GLY A 84 -1.72 4.88 -15.44
N PHE A 85 -1.42 4.20 -14.35
CA PHE A 85 -0.04 3.88 -13.98
C PHE A 85 0.55 2.87 -14.97
N ASP A 86 1.77 3.10 -15.41
CA ASP A 86 2.39 2.32 -16.48
C ASP A 86 2.94 0.97 -16.00
N LYS A 87 3.46 0.94 -14.77
CA LYS A 87 4.12 -0.25 -14.22
C LYS A 87 3.62 -0.54 -12.80
N PRO A 88 2.81 -1.58 -12.59
CA PRO A 88 2.52 -2.08 -11.25
C PRO A 88 3.64 -3.02 -10.77
N VAL A 89 4.12 -2.83 -9.56
CA VAL A 89 5.18 -3.65 -8.95
C VAL A 89 4.78 -4.06 -7.53
N LEU A 90 4.80 -5.35 -7.26
CA LEU A 90 4.64 -5.89 -5.92
C LEU A 90 5.97 -6.48 -5.45
N LEU A 91 6.48 -5.94 -4.33
CA LEU A 91 7.54 -6.60 -3.56
C LEU A 91 6.86 -7.41 -2.47
N GLU A 92 6.61 -8.68 -2.76
CA GLU A 92 5.83 -9.53 -1.89
C GLU A 92 6.59 -9.90 -0.62
N THR A 93 5.93 -9.76 0.52
CA THR A 93 6.46 -10.18 1.81
C THR A 93 5.33 -10.63 2.71
N THR A 94 5.61 -11.62 3.56
CA THR A 94 4.74 -12.04 4.65
C THR A 94 5.18 -11.47 5.99
N ALA A 95 6.25 -10.67 6.01
CA ALA A 95 6.74 -10.03 7.21
C ALA A 95 5.71 -9.07 7.79
N ASP A 96 5.69 -8.96 9.12
CA ASP A 96 4.90 -7.93 9.80
C ASP A 96 5.56 -6.56 9.56
N LEU A 97 4.91 -5.72 8.76
CA LEU A 97 5.40 -4.40 8.40
C LEU A 97 4.97 -3.31 9.38
N ARG A 98 4.21 -3.65 10.40
CA ARG A 98 3.85 -2.70 11.45
C ARG A 98 5.13 -2.25 12.16
N PHE A 99 5.33 -0.96 12.28
CA PHE A 99 6.51 -0.38 12.94
C PHE A 99 7.86 -0.79 12.33
N ALA A 100 7.90 -1.09 11.02
CA ALA A 100 9.11 -1.50 10.32
C ALA A 100 9.49 -0.56 9.16
N PRO A 101 9.56 0.78 9.35
CA PRO A 101 9.84 1.71 8.27
C PRO A 101 11.23 1.51 7.65
N GLU A 102 12.21 1.10 8.43
CA GLU A 102 13.57 0.84 7.95
C GLU A 102 13.63 -0.34 6.97
N PHE A 103 12.87 -1.38 7.24
CA PHE A 103 12.76 -2.51 6.33
C PHE A 103 12.16 -2.06 4.99
N ILE A 104 11.07 -1.31 5.04
CA ILE A 104 10.39 -0.78 3.85
C ILE A 104 11.34 0.10 3.03
N ALA A 105 12.03 1.03 3.69
CA ALA A 105 12.98 1.92 3.03
C ALA A 105 14.11 1.15 2.34
N ARG A 106 14.62 0.12 2.99
CA ARG A 106 15.67 -0.74 2.43
C ARG A 106 15.18 -1.48 1.18
N GLN A 107 13.97 -2.05 1.22
CA GLN A 107 13.40 -2.74 0.08
C GLN A 107 13.25 -1.80 -1.14
N ILE A 108 12.82 -0.57 -0.93
CA ILE A 108 12.70 0.43 -1.99
C ILE A 108 14.07 0.79 -2.54
N THR A 109 15.06 0.99 -1.67
CA THR A 109 16.43 1.36 -2.08
C THR A 109 17.11 0.26 -2.88
N ASP A 110 16.88 -0.99 -2.53
CA ASP A 110 17.51 -2.15 -3.18
C ASP A 110 16.82 -2.54 -4.49
N TRP A 111 15.59 -2.11 -4.67
CA TRP A 111 14.83 -2.36 -5.90
C TRP A 111 15.26 -1.43 -7.01
#